data_4c605bc58900c681caeaa7b8caca37ff
#
_entry.id   4c605bc58900c681caeaa7b8caca37ff
#
_cell.length_a   1.000
_cell.length_b   1.000
_cell.length_c   1.000
_cell.angle_alpha   90.00
_cell.angle_beta   90.00
_cell.angle_gamma   90.00
#
_symmetry.space_group_name_H-M   'P 1'
#
loop_
_entity.id
_entity.type
_entity.pdbx_description
1 polymer ?
#
loop_
_entity_poly.entity_id
_entity_poly.type
_entity_poly.pdbx_seq_one_letter_code
_entity_poly.pdbx_strand_id
1 'polypeptide(L)'
;RDAKLWGAPFSGSLFINNWPEXTACTMTICLTVSHGKVDFGSEEYAWNNXGTYQPQLGTDVWAVYADQFYKGAASVIHRRLGKGTVTYIGTDTDDGKLEKEVVRRVYTEAGVPTEDLPYGVVKEWRDGFYIALNYTSDIQEIVIPDEAEVLIGSARLEPAGVVVWKEKSDNKYK
;
A
#
# COMPACT_ATOMS: atom_id res chain seq x y z
N ARG A 1 -2.45 -23.03 -10.14
CA ARG A 1 -1.19 -23.39 -10.85
C ARG A 1 -0.14 -22.40 -10.39
N ASP A 2 0.87 -22.92 -9.71
CA ASP A 2 1.85 -22.15 -8.97
C ASP A 2 2.77 -21.36 -9.90
N ALA A 3 2.80 -20.06 -9.72
CA ALA A 3 3.83 -19.25 -10.34
C ALA A 3 5.14 -19.52 -9.56
N LYS A 4 6.04 -20.27 -10.17
CA LYS A 4 7.35 -20.47 -9.57
C LYS A 4 8.21 -19.25 -9.84
N LEU A 5 8.47 -18.50 -8.79
CA LEU A 5 9.47 -17.44 -8.82
C LEU A 5 10.85 -18.09 -8.78
N TRP A 6 11.53 -18.11 -9.92
CA TRP A 6 12.92 -18.54 -9.97
C TRP A 6 13.79 -17.31 -9.82
N GLY A 7 14.34 -17.14 -8.65
CA GLY A 7 15.38 -16.12 -8.43
C GLY A 7 16.67 -16.59 -9.08
N ALA A 8 17.02 -15.98 -10.19
CA ALA A 8 18.35 -16.15 -10.76
C ALA A 8 19.31 -15.20 -10.05
N PRO A 9 20.44 -15.69 -9.55
CA PRO A 9 21.38 -14.84 -8.81
C PRO A 9 22.28 -13.98 -9.71
N PHE A 10 21.83 -13.59 -10.89
CA PHE A 10 22.66 -12.84 -11.82
C PHE A 10 21.88 -11.73 -12.53
N SER A 11 22.58 -10.67 -12.86
CA SER A 11 22.12 -9.55 -13.64
C SER A 11 21.52 -10.00 -14.98
N GLY A 12 20.23 -10.25 -14.97
CA GLY A 12 19.48 -10.63 -16.16
C GLY A 12 18.03 -10.25 -15.99
N SER A 13 17.43 -9.84 -17.08
CA SER A 13 16.01 -9.58 -17.11
C SER A 13 15.25 -10.90 -17.05
N LEU A 14 14.45 -11.10 -16.02
CA LEU A 14 13.55 -12.24 -15.95
C LEU A 14 12.25 -11.86 -16.69
N PHE A 15 12.05 -12.51 -17.82
CA PHE A 15 10.79 -12.36 -18.56
C PHE A 15 9.77 -13.37 -18.02
N ILE A 16 8.77 -12.88 -17.31
CA ILE A 16 7.64 -13.74 -16.94
C ILE A 16 6.60 -13.65 -18.07
N ASN A 17 6.76 -14.52 -19.03
CA ASN A 17 5.75 -14.74 -20.06
C ASN A 17 4.77 -15.80 -19.52
N ASN A 18 3.51 -15.49 -19.53
CA ASN A 18 2.37 -16.33 -19.14
C ASN A 18 1.79 -16.09 -17.74
N TRP A 19 1.35 -14.90 -17.50
CA TRP A 19 0.29 -14.67 -16.52
C TRP A 19 -1.06 -14.78 -17.24
N PRO A 20 -2.07 -15.34 -16.58
CA PRO A 20 -3.40 -15.49 -17.21
C PRO A 20 -4.01 -14.14 -17.59
N GLU A 21 -4.97 -14.20 -18.46
CA GLU A 21 -5.63 -13.08 -19.19
C GLU A 21 -5.95 -11.78 -18.44
N UNK A 22 -5.70 -11.81 -17.34
CA UNK A 22 -5.90 -10.77 -16.50
C UNK A 22 -4.72 -9.94 -16.23
N THR A 23 -3.86 -10.23 -16.83
CA THR A 23 -2.68 -9.48 -16.42
C THR A 23 -2.69 -8.09 -17.03
N ALA A 24 -2.32 -7.14 -16.22
CA ALA A 24 -2.25 -5.74 -16.64
C ALA A 24 -0.95 -5.43 -17.40
N CYS A 25 0.02 -6.34 -17.41
CA CYS A 25 1.35 -6.05 -17.93
C CYS A 25 2.19 -7.30 -18.14
N THR A 26 3.26 -7.13 -18.90
CA THR A 26 4.43 -8.01 -18.86
C THR A 26 5.44 -7.37 -17.91
N MET A 27 5.83 -8.10 -16.89
CA MET A 27 6.78 -7.60 -15.90
C MET A 27 8.21 -7.96 -16.30
N THR A 28 9.06 -6.96 -16.38
CA THR A 28 10.50 -7.16 -16.49
C THR A 28 11.12 -6.78 -15.15
N ILE A 29 11.65 -7.76 -14.43
CA ILE A 29 12.36 -7.52 -13.19
C ILE A 29 13.82 -7.26 -13.50
N CYS A 30 14.29 -6.07 -13.19
CA CYS A 30 15.71 -5.73 -13.29
C CYS A 30 16.30 -5.82 -11.87
N LEU A 31 17.06 -6.87 -11.63
CA LEU A 31 17.69 -7.12 -10.33
C LEU A 31 19.03 -6.38 -10.21
N THR A 32 19.02 -5.08 -10.37
CA THR A 32 20.17 -4.28 -9.99
C THR A 32 19.83 -3.53 -8.71
N VAL A 33 20.56 -3.84 -7.68
CA VAL A 33 20.46 -3.15 -6.40
C VAL A 33 20.98 -1.74 -6.58
N SER A 34 20.12 -0.82 -6.91
CA SER A 34 20.48 0.59 -6.95
C SER A 34 19.28 1.39 -6.41
N HIS A 35 19.58 2.29 -5.55
CA HIS A 35 18.59 3.25 -5.06
C HIS A 35 18.25 4.23 -6.19
N GLY A 36 17.02 4.61 -6.30
CA GLY A 36 16.56 5.54 -7.32
C GLY A 36 15.30 6.27 -6.88
N LYS A 37 14.63 6.89 -7.84
CA LYS A 37 13.48 7.74 -7.59
C LYS A 37 12.30 7.34 -8.46
N VAL A 38 11.11 7.48 -7.90
CA VAL A 38 9.83 7.23 -8.58
C VAL A 38 8.94 8.46 -8.42
N ASP A 39 8.34 8.90 -9.51
CA ASP A 39 7.36 9.97 -9.51
C ASP A 39 5.95 9.39 -9.43
N PHE A 40 5.18 9.81 -8.44
CA PHE A 40 3.76 9.48 -8.27
C PHE A 40 2.99 10.76 -8.00
N GLY A 41 2.20 11.18 -8.97
CA GLY A 41 1.53 12.49 -8.90
C GLY A 41 2.55 13.62 -8.95
N SER A 42 2.54 14.47 -7.95
CA SER A 42 3.50 15.59 -7.81
C SER A 42 4.66 15.27 -6.86
N GLU A 43 4.69 14.07 -6.31
CA GLU A 43 5.67 13.68 -5.28
C GLU A 43 6.70 12.68 -5.84
N GLU A 44 7.89 12.75 -5.29
CA GLU A 44 9.02 11.88 -5.63
C GLU A 44 9.36 11.00 -4.43
N TYR A 45 9.55 9.71 -4.67
CA TYR A 45 9.81 8.70 -3.62
C TYR A 45 11.11 7.98 -3.92
N ALA A 46 11.94 7.77 -2.90
CA ALA A 46 13.14 6.94 -3.00
C ALA A 46 12.74 5.45 -2.98
N TRP A 47 13.36 4.65 -3.85
CA TRP A 47 13.08 3.21 -3.94
C TRP A 47 14.36 2.36 -3.83
N ASN A 48 14.17 1.10 -3.47
CA ASN A 48 15.26 0.13 -3.28
C ASN A 48 15.34 -0.96 -4.34
N ASN A 49 14.23 -1.38 -4.87
CA ASN A 49 14.18 -2.49 -5.81
C ASN A 49 13.37 -2.14 -7.04
N UNK A 50 13.69 -2.47 -8.05
CA UNK A 50 13.07 -2.08 -9.19
C UNK A 50 12.42 -3.20 -9.90
N GLY A 51 11.44 -2.99 -10.17
CA GLY A 51 10.74 -3.79 -11.18
C GLY A 51 10.12 -2.87 -12.21
N THR A 52 10.37 -3.10 -13.48
CA THR A 52 9.72 -2.31 -14.52
C THR A 52 8.60 -3.10 -15.17
N TYR A 53 7.54 -2.40 -15.59
CA TYR A 53 6.38 -2.99 -16.25
C TYR A 53 6.25 -2.47 -17.68
N GLN A 54 5.86 -3.38 -18.57
CA GLN A 54 5.40 -3.01 -19.91
C GLN A 54 3.87 -3.00 -19.86
N PRO A 55 3.24 -1.82 -19.77
CA PRO A 55 1.79 -1.77 -19.65
C PRO A 55 1.11 -2.31 -20.92
N GLN A 56 0.07 -3.10 -20.72
CA GLN A 56 -0.78 -3.55 -21.83
C GLN A 56 -1.84 -2.50 -22.15
N LEU A 57 -2.45 -2.62 -23.28
CA LEU A 57 -3.54 -1.73 -23.69
C LEU A 57 -4.64 -1.73 -22.62
N GLY A 58 -5.10 -0.54 -22.24
CA GLY A 58 -6.09 -0.38 -21.19
C GLY A 58 -5.54 -0.43 -19.77
N THR A 59 -4.22 -0.28 -19.62
CA THR A 59 -3.55 -0.17 -18.34
C THR A 59 -3.10 1.28 -18.13
N ASP A 60 -3.45 1.85 -17.00
CA ASP A 60 -3.00 3.19 -16.59
C ASP A 60 -1.65 3.08 -15.87
N VAL A 61 -0.76 3.98 -16.17
CA VAL A 61 0.51 4.11 -15.45
C VAL A 61 0.30 5.18 -14.38
N TRP A 62 0.44 4.78 -13.12
CA TRP A 62 0.25 5.69 -11.99
C TRP A 62 1.57 6.29 -11.51
N ALA A 63 2.67 5.55 -11.66
CA ALA A 63 3.99 6.05 -11.29
C ALA A 63 5.04 5.58 -12.29
N VAL A 64 6.07 6.40 -12.46
CA VAL A 64 7.20 6.10 -13.36
C VAL A 64 8.51 6.33 -12.61
N TYR A 65 9.53 5.60 -13.02
CA TYR A 65 10.88 5.86 -12.52
C TYR A 65 11.37 7.23 -13.01
N ALA A 66 11.91 8.03 -12.11
CA ALA A 66 12.31 9.42 -12.38
C ALA A 66 13.76 9.54 -12.85
N ASP A 67 14.57 8.50 -12.64
CA ASP A 67 16.01 8.57 -12.88
C ASP A 67 16.54 7.28 -13.50
N GLN A 68 17.85 7.27 -13.77
CA GLN A 68 18.63 6.16 -14.29
C GLN A 68 18.23 5.75 -15.72
N PHE A 69 18.71 4.61 -16.21
CA PHE A 69 18.48 4.15 -17.60
C PHE A 69 17.04 3.71 -17.87
N TYR A 70 16.28 3.45 -16.84
CA TYR A 70 14.86 3.06 -16.93
C TYR A 70 13.90 4.24 -16.66
N LYS A 71 14.40 5.46 -16.65
CA LYS A 71 13.58 6.68 -16.52
C LYS A 71 12.38 6.65 -17.48
N GLY A 72 11.20 6.90 -16.94
CA GLY A 72 9.95 6.86 -17.69
C GLY A 72 9.30 5.47 -17.78
N ALA A 73 10.00 4.42 -17.36
CA ALA A 73 9.39 3.09 -17.28
C ALA A 73 8.37 3.05 -16.15
N ALA A 74 7.30 2.27 -16.31
CA ALA A 74 6.25 2.16 -15.31
C ALA A 74 6.76 1.46 -14.05
N SER A 75 6.50 2.04 -12.90
CA SER A 75 6.77 1.45 -11.57
C SER A 75 5.49 1.08 -10.84
N VAL A 76 4.40 1.80 -11.07
CA VAL A 76 3.07 1.43 -10.55
C VAL A 76 2.08 1.47 -11.70
N ILE A 77 1.32 0.41 -11.84
CA ILE A 77 0.31 0.31 -12.89
C ILE A 77 -1.05 -0.09 -12.30
N HIS A 78 -2.10 0.35 -12.97
CA HIS A 78 -3.47 0.13 -12.54
C HIS A 78 -4.34 -0.25 -13.74
N ARG A 79 -5.23 -1.20 -13.54
CA ARG A 79 -6.14 -1.63 -14.60
C ARG A 79 -7.49 -2.04 -14.03
N ARG A 80 -8.54 -1.64 -14.72
CA ARG A 80 -9.87 -2.15 -14.45
C ARG A 80 -9.98 -3.59 -14.97
N LEU A 81 -10.52 -4.48 -14.13
CA LEU A 81 -10.69 -5.89 -14.47
C LEU A 81 -12.09 -6.34 -14.01
N GLY A 82 -12.99 -6.47 -14.99
CA GLY A 82 -14.37 -6.78 -14.67
C GLY A 82 -15.03 -5.69 -13.82
N LYS A 83 -15.53 -6.07 -12.65
CA LYS A 83 -16.17 -5.12 -11.70
C LYS A 83 -15.17 -4.54 -10.72
N GLY A 84 -13.94 -5.00 -10.70
CA GLY A 84 -12.90 -4.55 -9.79
C GLY A 84 -11.73 -3.93 -10.51
N THR A 85 -10.65 -3.74 -9.77
CA THR A 85 -9.40 -3.21 -10.28
C THR A 85 -8.23 -4.03 -9.79
N VAL A 86 -7.11 -3.94 -10.51
CA VAL A 86 -5.85 -4.56 -10.10
C VAL A 86 -4.78 -3.47 -10.16
N THR A 87 -4.01 -3.35 -9.09
CA THR A 87 -2.89 -2.42 -9.00
C THR A 87 -1.62 -3.21 -8.68
N TYR A 88 -0.57 -2.97 -9.45
CA TYR A 88 0.73 -3.57 -9.22
C TYR A 88 1.73 -2.47 -8.86
N ILE A 89 2.48 -2.69 -7.80
CA ILE A 89 3.59 -1.85 -7.39
C ILE A 89 4.87 -2.65 -7.67
N GLY A 90 5.73 -2.13 -8.54
CA GLY A 90 6.96 -2.80 -8.99
C GLY A 90 8.21 -2.38 -8.24
N THR A 91 8.05 -1.58 -7.21
CA THR A 91 9.16 -1.07 -6.42
C THR A 91 8.76 -1.09 -4.96
N ASP A 92 9.72 -1.05 -4.07
CA ASP A 92 9.48 -0.81 -2.66
C ASP A 92 10.25 0.44 -2.20
N THR A 93 9.70 1.14 -1.23
CA THR A 93 10.35 2.31 -0.65
C THR A 93 10.77 2.01 0.79
N ASP A 94 11.84 2.67 1.25
CA ASP A 94 12.40 2.42 2.59
C ASP A 94 11.37 2.61 3.71
N ASP A 95 10.49 3.57 3.54
CA ASP A 95 9.54 3.99 4.56
C ASP A 95 8.08 3.64 4.23
N GLY A 96 7.85 2.93 3.12
CA GLY A 96 6.51 2.54 2.68
C GLY A 96 5.60 3.69 2.25
N LYS A 97 6.16 4.87 2.04
CA LYS A 97 5.34 6.06 1.72
C LYS A 97 4.65 5.96 0.37
N LEU A 98 5.36 5.49 -0.65
CA LEU A 98 4.76 5.28 -1.97
C LEU A 98 3.62 4.27 -1.88
N GLU A 99 3.87 3.15 -1.22
CA GLU A 99 2.90 2.08 -1.05
C GLU A 99 1.65 2.60 -0.33
N LYS A 100 1.83 3.39 0.71
CA LYS A 100 0.73 4.03 1.45
C LYS A 100 -0.11 4.91 0.53
N GLU A 101 0.52 5.75 -0.28
CA GLU A 101 -0.21 6.65 -1.19
C GLU A 101 -0.92 5.88 -2.31
N VAL A 102 -0.31 4.84 -2.84
CA VAL A 102 -0.95 3.98 -3.84
C VAL A 102 -2.18 3.29 -3.24
N VAL A 103 -2.04 2.72 -2.04
CA VAL A 103 -3.16 2.07 -1.34
C VAL A 103 -4.27 3.08 -1.04
N ARG A 104 -3.90 4.27 -0.56
CA ARG A 104 -4.87 5.36 -0.33
C ARG A 104 -5.66 5.68 -1.61
N ARG A 105 -4.97 5.82 -2.74
CA ARG A 105 -5.61 6.08 -4.02
C ARG A 105 -6.57 4.95 -4.41
N VAL A 106 -6.15 3.70 -4.24
CA VAL A 106 -7.00 2.52 -4.53
C VAL A 106 -8.29 2.56 -3.69
N TYR A 107 -8.17 2.83 -2.39
CA TYR A 107 -9.33 2.94 -1.51
C TYR A 107 -10.23 4.11 -1.90
N THR A 108 -9.64 5.26 -2.22
CA THR A 108 -10.40 6.43 -2.67
C THR A 108 -11.21 6.11 -3.93
N GLU A 109 -10.60 5.47 -4.92
CA GLU A 109 -11.29 5.07 -6.15
C GLU A 109 -12.39 4.02 -5.89
N ALA A 110 -12.20 3.19 -4.88
CA ALA A 110 -13.21 2.21 -4.47
C ALA A 110 -14.32 2.81 -3.59
N GLY A 111 -14.22 4.10 -3.22
CA GLY A 111 -15.18 4.76 -2.33
C GLY A 111 -15.06 4.30 -0.87
N VAL A 112 -13.92 3.77 -0.49
CA VAL A 112 -13.67 3.29 0.88
C VAL A 112 -12.92 4.38 1.66
N PRO A 113 -13.46 4.85 2.79
CA PRO A 113 -12.77 5.87 3.59
C PRO A 113 -11.48 5.32 4.18
N THR A 114 -10.48 6.18 4.24
CA THR A 114 -9.19 5.86 4.87
C THR A 114 -8.93 6.82 6.01
N GLU A 115 -8.16 6.37 6.97
CA GLU A 115 -7.75 7.14 8.15
C GLU A 115 -6.23 7.14 8.25
N ASP A 116 -5.66 8.29 8.57
CA ASP A 116 -4.23 8.39 8.84
C ASP A 116 -3.95 8.13 10.32
N LEU A 117 -3.31 7.01 10.59
CA LEU A 117 -2.86 6.67 11.93
C LEU A 117 -1.38 7.03 12.09
N PRO A 118 -0.94 7.34 13.31
CA PRO A 118 0.49 7.50 13.57
C PRO A 118 1.27 6.23 13.21
N TYR A 119 2.52 6.40 12.81
CA TYR A 119 3.39 5.27 12.48
C TYR A 119 3.42 4.27 13.63
N GLY A 120 3.26 2.99 13.30
CA GLY A 120 3.30 1.90 14.26
C GLY A 120 2.05 1.74 15.12
N VAL A 121 1.02 2.55 14.86
CA VAL A 121 -0.30 2.33 15.49
C VAL A 121 -1.16 1.50 14.52
N VAL A 122 -1.74 0.45 15.04
CA VAL A 122 -2.69 -0.40 14.30
C VAL A 122 -4.06 -0.25 14.95
N LYS A 123 -5.06 0.00 14.13
CA LYS A 123 -6.45 0.14 14.58
C LYS A 123 -7.32 -0.88 13.83
N GLU A 124 -8.10 -1.63 14.59
CA GLU A 124 -9.00 -2.63 14.03
C GLU A 124 -10.40 -2.50 14.64
N TRP A 125 -11.38 -2.96 13.91
CA TRP A 125 -12.78 -3.03 14.38
C TRP A 125 -13.21 -4.49 14.42
N ARG A 126 -13.84 -4.88 15.52
CA ARG A 126 -14.40 -6.23 15.63
C ARG A 126 -15.61 -6.25 16.56
N ASP A 127 -16.72 -6.77 16.06
CA ASP A 127 -17.94 -7.02 16.83
C ASP A 127 -18.46 -5.80 17.61
N GLY A 128 -18.32 -4.61 17.02
CA GLY A 128 -18.78 -3.35 17.61
C GLY A 128 -17.74 -2.64 18.45
N PHE A 129 -16.54 -3.21 18.57
CA PHE A 129 -15.43 -2.61 19.33
C PHE A 129 -14.32 -2.17 18.38
N TYR A 130 -13.75 -1.03 18.69
CA TYR A 130 -12.48 -0.60 18.09
C TYR A 130 -11.36 -0.90 19.07
N ILE A 131 -10.24 -1.36 18.55
CA ILE A 131 -9.04 -1.68 19.32
C ILE A 131 -7.87 -1.00 18.61
N ALA A 132 -7.10 -0.21 19.34
CA ALA A 132 -5.87 0.35 18.80
C ALA A 132 -4.67 -0.04 19.68
N LEU A 133 -3.57 -0.34 19.01
CA LEU A 133 -2.33 -0.81 19.65
C LEU A 133 -1.15 0.02 19.14
N ASN A 134 -0.28 0.38 20.05
CA ASN A 134 0.96 1.09 19.75
C ASN A 134 2.12 0.10 19.72
N TYR A 135 2.70 -0.13 18.55
CA TYR A 135 3.85 -1.05 18.36
C TYR A 135 5.19 -0.30 18.39
N THR A 136 5.18 1.00 18.75
CA THR A 136 6.42 1.77 18.82
C THR A 136 6.94 1.88 20.26
N SER A 137 8.18 2.36 20.36
CA SER A 137 8.79 2.70 21.66
C SER A 137 8.40 4.09 22.15
N ASP A 138 7.64 4.84 21.36
CA ASP A 138 7.27 6.22 21.67
C ASP A 138 5.78 6.31 22.00
N ILE A 139 5.41 7.33 22.76
CA ILE A 139 4.01 7.62 23.04
C ILE A 139 3.34 8.08 21.75
N GLN A 140 2.19 7.53 21.45
CA GLN A 140 1.38 7.90 20.30
C GLN A 140 0.01 8.43 20.75
N GLU A 141 -0.54 9.37 20.01
CA GLU A 141 -1.88 9.87 20.28
C GLU A 141 -2.79 9.56 19.09
N ILE A 142 -3.99 9.10 19.40
CA ILE A 142 -5.01 8.81 18.38
C ILE A 142 -6.28 9.61 18.66
N VAL A 143 -7.08 9.76 17.64
CA VAL A 143 -8.39 10.40 17.77
C VAL A 143 -9.43 9.33 18.09
N ILE A 144 -10.13 9.52 19.21
CA ILE A 144 -11.29 8.71 19.58
C ILE A 144 -12.50 9.65 19.53
N PRO A 145 -13.61 9.28 18.91
CA PRO A 145 -14.79 10.17 18.87
C PRO A 145 -15.25 10.54 20.28
N ASP A 146 -15.66 11.80 20.47
CA ASP A 146 -16.09 12.31 21.79
C ASP A 146 -17.23 11.51 22.39
N GLU A 147 -18.11 10.96 21.55
CA GLU A 147 -19.25 10.16 22.00
C GLU A 147 -18.89 8.70 22.28
N ALA A 148 -17.69 8.28 21.98
CA ALA A 148 -17.29 6.87 22.17
C ALA A 148 -17.15 6.54 23.66
N GLU A 149 -17.50 5.32 24.00
CA GLU A 149 -17.30 4.77 25.35
C GLU A 149 -15.95 4.05 25.37
N VAL A 150 -14.97 4.64 26.05
CA VAL A 150 -13.66 4.01 26.24
C VAL A 150 -13.77 2.98 27.37
N LEU A 151 -13.43 1.75 27.05
CA LEU A 151 -13.53 0.60 27.98
C LEU A 151 -12.18 0.28 28.61
N ILE A 152 -11.11 0.41 27.88
CA ILE A 152 -9.74 0.10 28.30
C ILE A 152 -8.82 1.16 27.74
N GLY A 153 -7.89 1.66 28.55
CA GLY A 153 -6.84 2.58 28.10
C GLY A 153 -7.32 4.00 27.87
N SER A 154 -6.62 4.72 27.03
CA SER A 154 -6.94 6.10 26.67
C SER A 154 -6.41 6.42 25.28
N ALA A 155 -6.79 7.58 24.76
CA ALA A 155 -6.32 8.07 23.44
C ALA A 155 -4.81 8.29 23.39
N ARG A 156 -4.17 8.44 24.55
CA ARG A 156 -2.73 8.50 24.69
C ARG A 156 -2.19 7.09 24.94
N LEU A 157 -1.52 6.54 23.94
CA LEU A 157 -1.01 5.17 23.93
C LEU A 157 0.47 5.16 24.33
N GLU A 158 0.77 4.65 25.50
CA GLU A 158 2.16 4.38 25.91
C GLU A 158 2.78 3.28 25.01
N PRO A 159 4.11 3.10 25.04
CA PRO A 159 4.73 1.96 24.34
C PRO A 159 4.06 0.64 24.71
N ALA A 160 3.73 -0.16 23.72
CA ALA A 160 2.95 -1.40 23.85
C ALA A 160 1.54 -1.16 24.45
N GLY A 161 1.08 0.09 24.46
CA GLY A 161 -0.24 0.45 24.99
C GLY A 161 -1.37 0.00 24.08
N VAL A 162 -2.52 -0.21 24.71
CA VAL A 162 -3.76 -0.59 24.01
C VAL A 162 -4.90 0.31 24.48
N VAL A 163 -5.78 0.66 23.57
CA VAL A 163 -7.07 1.25 23.92
C VAL A 163 -8.19 0.48 23.22
N VAL A 164 -9.29 0.30 23.95
CA VAL A 164 -10.49 -0.33 23.41
C VAL A 164 -11.67 0.61 23.67
N TRP A 165 -12.44 0.88 22.62
CA TRP A 165 -13.64 1.69 22.76
C TRP A 165 -14.78 1.15 21.91
N LYS A 166 -15.97 1.61 22.21
CA LYS A 166 -17.18 1.30 21.49
C LYS A 166 -17.85 2.61 21.08
N GLU A 167 -18.18 2.74 19.80
CA GLU A 167 -19.00 3.86 19.37
C GLU A 167 -20.44 3.64 19.83
N LYS A 168 -21.08 4.69 20.30
CA LYS A 168 -22.53 4.61 20.56
C LYS A 168 -23.20 4.32 19.22
N SER A 169 -23.87 3.20 19.16
CA SER A 169 -24.55 2.80 17.93
C SER A 169 -25.62 3.83 17.58
N ASP A 170 -25.38 4.58 16.53
CA ASP A 170 -26.48 5.19 15.78
C ASP A 170 -27.33 4.02 15.27
N ASN A 171 -28.55 3.98 15.72
CA ASN A 171 -29.53 2.92 15.40
C ASN A 171 -29.93 2.98 13.91
N LYS A 172 -28.97 3.07 13.01
CA LYS A 172 -29.18 3.26 11.56
C LYS A 172 -29.41 1.97 10.77
N TYR A 173 -29.42 0.83 11.46
CA TYR A 173 -29.71 -0.44 10.78
C TYR A 173 -30.81 -1.20 11.55
N LYS A 174 -32.02 -0.69 11.46
CA LYS A 174 -33.23 -1.48 11.67
C LYS A 174 -33.98 -1.60 10.35
#